data_ac05fa9b9001b4da812a2cb22940f821
#
_entry.id   ac05fa9b9001b4da812a2cb22940f821
#
_cell.length_a   1.000
_cell.length_b   1.000
_cell.length_c   1.000
_cell.angle_alpha   90.00
_cell.angle_beta   90.00
_cell.angle_gamma   90.00
#
_symmetry.space_group_name_H-M   'P 1'
#
loop_
_entity.id
_entity.type
_entity.pdbx_description
1 polymer ?
#
loop_
_entity_poly.entity_id
_entity_poly.type
_entity_poly.pdbx_seq_one_letter_code
_entity_poly.pdbx_strand_id
1 'polypeptide(L)'
;YPVLVKILKEITSQIFNKNNLLVSVTQTEDDYSDFSNSFSTFLEGLRSTNVVTHDYQFELSTKNEGLLTPANVQYVAKGFNFKHLGHKYTGSMAVFSGIARLDYMWNRIRVQGGAYGAFAVFGRSGNVFLGTYRDPNLRESLDAFDQMADYYRQFDPEEKEMSKYIIGTISQLDSPLTPSMKGSISASRYISHISQEDIQKNRDEVLNTSSRQIREIAEILDAMMHKDKYCVLGNENRIKEETELFGELVKVFE
;
A
#
# COMPACT_ATOMS: atom_id res chain seq x y z
N TYR A 1 -9.08 26.15 -28.50
CA TYR A 1 -9.37 24.84 -29.09
C TYR A 1 -8.16 24.25 -29.85
N PRO A 2 -7.47 24.96 -30.82
CA PRO A 2 -6.35 24.38 -31.56
C PRO A 2 -5.18 23.92 -30.68
N VAL A 3 -4.85 24.68 -29.64
CA VAL A 3 -3.79 24.31 -28.68
C VAL A 3 -4.11 23.01 -27.94
N LEU A 4 -5.36 22.86 -27.47
CA LEU A 4 -5.80 21.63 -26.80
C LEU A 4 -5.71 20.42 -27.73
N VAL A 5 -6.15 20.57 -29.00
CA VAL A 5 -6.07 19.49 -30.00
C VAL A 5 -4.60 19.10 -30.27
N LYS A 6 -3.69 20.08 -30.33
CA LYS A 6 -2.26 19.83 -30.52
C LYS A 6 -1.71 19.00 -29.32
N ILE A 7 -1.97 19.43 -28.09
CA ILE A 7 -1.52 18.75 -26.87
C ILE A 7 -2.06 17.32 -26.83
N LEU A 8 -3.35 17.12 -27.09
CA LEU A 8 -3.95 15.78 -27.10
C LEU A 8 -3.32 14.86 -28.15
N LYS A 9 -3.02 15.39 -29.36
CA LYS A 9 -2.31 14.62 -30.39
C LYS A 9 -0.88 14.27 -29.98
N GLU A 10 -0.17 15.14 -29.31
CA GLU A 10 1.16 14.88 -28.78
C GLU A 10 1.13 13.79 -27.71
N ILE A 11 0.22 13.89 -26.72
CA ILE A 11 0.00 12.87 -25.69
C ILE A 11 -0.34 11.53 -26.32
N THR A 12 -1.32 11.50 -27.26
CA THR A 12 -1.73 10.28 -27.94
C THR A 12 -0.54 9.64 -28.70
N SER A 13 0.31 10.44 -29.34
CA SER A 13 1.46 9.94 -30.07
C SER A 13 2.55 9.30 -29.19
N GLN A 14 2.65 9.75 -27.94
CA GLN A 14 3.59 9.17 -26.95
C GLN A 14 3.04 7.91 -26.31
N ILE A 15 1.75 7.92 -25.94
CA ILE A 15 1.11 6.78 -25.25
C ILE A 15 0.94 5.59 -26.22
N PHE A 16 0.40 5.82 -27.43
CA PHE A 16 0.19 4.77 -28.43
C PHE A 16 1.43 4.53 -29.27
N ASN A 17 2.45 4.00 -28.62
CA ASN A 17 3.77 3.73 -29.17
C ASN A 17 4.15 2.28 -28.92
N LYS A 18 4.36 1.50 -29.99
CA LYS A 18 4.68 0.08 -29.86
C LYS A 18 6.00 -0.22 -29.12
N ASN A 19 6.92 0.75 -29.07
CA ASN A 19 8.18 0.60 -28.32
C ASN A 19 7.99 0.73 -26.80
N ASN A 20 6.82 1.19 -26.34
CA ASN A 20 6.45 1.28 -24.92
C ASN A 20 5.20 0.47 -24.61
N LEU A 21 4.91 -0.55 -25.41
CA LEU A 21 3.74 -1.40 -25.26
C LEU A 21 4.12 -2.72 -24.57
N LEU A 22 3.48 -3.00 -23.45
CA LEU A 22 3.48 -4.32 -22.82
C LEU A 22 2.09 -4.93 -22.98
N VAL A 23 2.04 -6.14 -23.50
CA VAL A 23 0.79 -6.89 -23.71
C VAL A 23 0.83 -8.16 -22.88
N SER A 24 -0.18 -8.33 -22.05
CA SER A 24 -0.38 -9.58 -21.29
C SER A 24 -1.64 -10.27 -21.79
N VAL A 25 -1.52 -11.51 -22.21
CA VAL A 25 -2.61 -12.31 -22.76
C VAL A 25 -2.80 -13.55 -21.91
N THR A 26 -4.06 -13.84 -21.57
CA THR A 26 -4.43 -15.04 -20.83
C THR A 26 -5.54 -15.74 -21.60
N GLN A 27 -5.16 -16.74 -22.36
CA GLN A 27 -6.06 -17.50 -23.25
C GLN A 27 -5.65 -18.99 -23.28
N THR A 28 -6.45 -19.80 -23.95
CA THR A 28 -6.06 -21.15 -24.35
C THR A 28 -5.03 -21.09 -25.47
N GLU A 29 -4.34 -22.18 -25.74
CA GLU A 29 -3.33 -22.22 -26.81
C GLU A 29 -3.98 -22.05 -28.21
N ASP A 30 -5.15 -22.63 -28.37
CA ASP A 30 -5.93 -22.54 -29.64
C ASP A 30 -6.35 -21.09 -29.94
N ASP A 31 -6.87 -20.37 -28.93
CA ASP A 31 -7.30 -18.98 -29.11
C ASP A 31 -6.15 -18.00 -29.27
N TYR A 32 -4.92 -18.38 -28.81
CA TYR A 32 -3.76 -17.50 -28.88
C TYR A 32 -3.28 -17.23 -30.30
N SER A 33 -3.41 -18.22 -31.21
CA SER A 33 -3.05 -18.04 -32.61
C SER A 33 -3.93 -17.02 -33.32
N ASP A 34 -5.22 -17.02 -33.06
CA ASP A 34 -6.19 -16.08 -33.64
C ASP A 34 -5.95 -14.66 -33.08
N PHE A 35 -5.70 -14.56 -31.77
CA PHE A 35 -5.28 -13.30 -31.15
C PHE A 35 -3.99 -12.76 -31.79
N SER A 36 -2.94 -13.59 -31.90
CA SER A 36 -1.65 -13.19 -32.45
C SER A 36 -1.75 -12.63 -33.85
N ASN A 37 -2.55 -13.28 -34.71
CA ASN A 37 -2.77 -12.85 -36.08
C ASN A 37 -3.50 -11.49 -36.13
N SER A 38 -4.57 -11.34 -35.37
CA SER A 38 -5.35 -10.09 -35.30
C SER A 38 -4.54 -8.96 -34.69
N PHE A 39 -3.74 -9.25 -33.66
CA PHE A 39 -2.93 -8.28 -32.94
C PHE A 39 -1.76 -7.73 -33.78
N SER A 40 -1.22 -8.54 -34.69
CA SER A 40 -0.19 -8.09 -35.64
C SER A 40 -0.67 -6.91 -36.48
N THR A 41 -1.89 -6.97 -37.00
CA THR A 41 -2.52 -5.87 -37.75
C THR A 41 -2.71 -4.61 -36.89
N PHE A 42 -3.09 -4.78 -35.62
CA PHE A 42 -3.18 -3.65 -34.68
C PHE A 42 -1.82 -2.99 -34.45
N LEU A 43 -0.75 -3.79 -34.28
CA LEU A 43 0.61 -3.28 -34.09
C LEU A 43 1.11 -2.47 -35.29
N GLU A 44 0.74 -2.85 -36.52
CA GLU A 44 1.12 -2.10 -37.73
C GLU A 44 0.58 -0.68 -37.72
N GLY A 45 -0.59 -0.47 -37.13
CA GLY A 45 -1.21 0.85 -36.97
C GLY A 45 -0.58 1.74 -35.91
N LEU A 46 0.27 1.19 -35.03
CA LEU A 46 0.93 1.95 -33.97
C LEU A 46 2.24 2.58 -34.44
N ARG A 47 2.52 3.77 -33.95
CA ARG A 47 3.81 4.44 -34.17
C ARG A 47 4.95 3.68 -33.50
N SER A 48 6.14 3.79 -34.07
CA SER A 48 7.40 3.31 -33.48
C SER A 48 8.35 4.49 -33.37
N THR A 49 8.35 5.14 -32.22
CA THR A 49 9.22 6.27 -31.92
C THR A 49 10.05 5.97 -30.67
N ASN A 50 11.18 6.63 -30.51
CA ASN A 50 11.97 6.47 -29.30
C ASN A 50 11.14 6.88 -28.07
N VAL A 51 11.20 6.04 -27.03
CA VAL A 51 10.61 6.35 -25.72
C VAL A 51 11.64 7.14 -24.94
N VAL A 52 11.27 8.35 -24.55
CA VAL A 52 12.10 9.17 -23.67
C VAL A 52 11.71 8.86 -22.24
N THR A 53 12.64 8.31 -21.47
CA THR A 53 12.48 8.12 -20.02
C THR A 53 12.82 9.44 -19.32
N HIS A 54 11.91 9.90 -18.49
CA HIS A 54 12.11 11.10 -17.68
C HIS A 54 12.35 10.70 -16.23
N ASP A 55 13.41 11.23 -15.64
CA ASP A 55 13.61 11.19 -14.19
C ASP A 55 12.78 12.29 -13.55
N TYR A 56 11.70 11.88 -12.87
CA TYR A 56 10.85 12.80 -12.13
C TYR A 56 11.41 13.00 -10.72
N GLN A 57 11.84 14.22 -10.42
CA GLN A 57 12.17 14.62 -9.06
C GLN A 57 10.98 15.36 -8.46
N PHE A 58 10.38 14.77 -7.43
CA PHE A 58 9.28 15.39 -6.72
C PHE A 58 9.79 16.05 -5.45
N GLU A 59 9.48 17.34 -5.28
CA GLU A 59 9.64 18.00 -3.99
C GLU A 59 8.53 17.52 -3.07
N LEU A 60 8.85 16.57 -2.19
CA LEU A 60 7.90 16.05 -1.22
C LEU A 60 7.80 17.00 -0.03
N SER A 61 6.57 17.30 0.39
CA SER A 61 6.34 18.01 1.65
C SER A 61 6.92 17.20 2.81
N THR A 62 7.64 17.91 3.70
CA THR A 62 8.13 17.32 4.95
C THR A 62 7.21 17.62 6.12
N LYS A 63 6.17 18.43 5.90
CA LYS A 63 5.21 18.86 6.90
C LYS A 63 4.13 17.80 7.10
N ASN A 64 3.60 17.73 8.31
CA ASN A 64 2.37 17.03 8.57
C ASN A 64 1.20 17.90 8.12
N GLU A 65 0.25 17.33 7.40
CA GLU A 65 -0.81 18.09 6.71
C GLU A 65 -2.17 17.78 7.31
N GLY A 66 -2.95 18.85 7.56
CA GLY A 66 -4.37 18.78 7.90
C GLY A 66 -5.21 19.22 6.70
N LEU A 67 -5.91 18.28 6.08
CA LEU A 67 -6.75 18.48 4.91
C LEU A 67 -8.20 18.75 5.36
N LEU A 68 -8.63 20.00 5.25
CA LEU A 68 -9.90 20.50 5.80
C LEU A 68 -11.07 20.19 4.87
N THR A 69 -12.10 19.54 5.44
CA THR A 69 -13.34 19.19 4.74
C THR A 69 -14.57 19.49 5.60
N PRO A 70 -15.78 19.57 5.02
CA PRO A 70 -17.01 19.68 5.77
C PRO A 70 -17.51 18.36 6.39
N ALA A 71 -16.74 17.27 6.27
CA ALA A 71 -17.11 15.97 6.85
C ALA A 71 -17.18 16.03 8.39
N ASN A 72 -17.96 15.12 8.99
CA ASN A 72 -18.06 14.98 10.45
C ASN A 72 -17.14 13.91 11.04
N VAL A 73 -16.25 13.38 10.22
CA VAL A 73 -15.33 12.28 10.56
C VAL A 73 -13.93 12.56 10.03
N GLN A 74 -12.95 11.87 10.61
CA GLN A 74 -11.56 11.96 10.21
C GLN A 74 -11.12 10.71 9.46
N TYR A 75 -10.06 10.87 8.69
CA TYR A 75 -9.26 9.83 8.07
C TYR A 75 -7.82 10.13 8.49
N VAL A 76 -7.37 9.43 9.51
CA VAL A 76 -6.05 9.64 10.11
C VAL A 76 -5.08 8.65 9.49
N ALA A 77 -3.97 9.12 8.98
CA ALA A 77 -2.94 8.29 8.39
C ALA A 77 -1.56 8.63 8.96
N LYS A 78 -0.83 7.63 9.46
CA LYS A 78 0.56 7.76 9.91
C LYS A 78 1.41 6.66 9.28
N GLY A 79 2.62 6.99 8.80
CA GLY A 79 3.44 6.01 8.15
C GLY A 79 4.86 6.48 7.86
N PHE A 80 5.69 5.53 7.46
CA PHE A 80 7.07 5.78 7.05
C PHE A 80 7.57 4.63 6.15
N ASN A 81 8.72 4.82 5.52
CA ASN A 81 9.34 3.76 4.73
C ASN A 81 10.52 3.16 5.50
N PHE A 82 10.39 1.88 5.94
CA PHE A 82 11.42 1.21 6.73
C PHE A 82 12.72 0.97 5.95
N LYS A 83 12.72 1.01 4.62
CA LYS A 83 13.96 0.91 3.84
C LYS A 83 14.86 2.12 4.07
N HIS A 84 14.29 3.29 4.35
CA HIS A 84 15.06 4.48 4.75
C HIS A 84 15.73 4.34 6.12
N LEU A 85 15.31 3.34 6.92
CA LEU A 85 15.94 2.95 8.19
C LEU A 85 16.90 1.76 8.03
N GLY A 86 17.17 1.32 6.78
CA GLY A 86 18.06 0.21 6.48
C GLY A 86 17.45 -1.18 6.59
N HIS A 87 16.13 -1.28 6.84
CA HIS A 87 15.44 -2.56 6.95
C HIS A 87 14.96 -3.08 5.59
N LYS A 88 14.80 -4.41 5.50
CA LYS A 88 14.27 -5.10 4.33
C LYS A 88 12.91 -5.70 4.65
N TYR A 89 12.08 -5.84 3.63
CA TYR A 89 10.82 -6.56 3.76
C TYR A 89 11.04 -8.04 4.02
N THR A 90 10.26 -8.60 4.94
CA THR A 90 10.20 -10.04 5.22
C THR A 90 8.76 -10.53 5.23
N GLY A 91 8.54 -11.83 4.96
CA GLY A 91 7.21 -12.43 5.03
C GLY A 91 6.56 -12.32 6.41
N SER A 92 7.35 -12.24 7.47
CA SER A 92 6.86 -12.00 8.84
C SER A 92 6.15 -10.65 9.00
N MET A 93 6.48 -9.66 8.17
CA MET A 93 5.76 -8.36 8.15
C MET A 93 4.32 -8.51 7.63
N ALA A 94 4.06 -9.47 6.73
CA ALA A 94 2.69 -9.77 6.31
C ALA A 94 1.88 -10.40 7.46
N VAL A 95 2.49 -11.28 8.24
CA VAL A 95 1.86 -11.86 9.44
C VAL A 95 1.61 -10.77 10.47
N PHE A 96 2.60 -9.92 10.76
CA PHE A 96 2.45 -8.78 11.66
C PHE A 96 1.32 -7.84 11.22
N SER A 97 1.22 -7.51 9.94
CA SER A 97 0.14 -6.69 9.38
C SER A 97 -1.24 -7.29 9.66
N GLY A 98 -1.38 -8.61 9.51
CA GLY A 98 -2.59 -9.35 9.84
C GLY A 98 -2.93 -9.30 11.33
N ILE A 99 -1.96 -9.55 12.20
CA ILE A 99 -2.09 -9.47 13.66
C ILE A 99 -2.49 -8.05 14.07
N ALA A 100 -1.72 -7.04 13.64
CA ALA A 100 -1.96 -5.65 14.00
C ALA A 100 -3.37 -5.19 13.62
N ARG A 101 -3.85 -5.55 12.44
CA ARG A 101 -5.18 -5.19 11.97
C ARG A 101 -6.30 -5.86 12.77
N LEU A 102 -6.17 -7.16 13.07
CA LEU A 102 -7.24 -7.96 13.67
C LEU A 102 -7.29 -7.89 15.20
N ASP A 103 -6.18 -7.54 15.83
CA ASP A 103 -6.05 -7.43 17.27
C ASP A 103 -5.99 -5.96 17.71
N TYR A 104 -4.82 -5.33 17.67
CA TYR A 104 -4.61 -3.99 18.22
C TYR A 104 -5.48 -2.93 17.55
N MET A 105 -5.43 -2.81 16.21
CA MET A 105 -6.17 -1.78 15.48
C MET A 105 -7.68 -1.99 15.59
N TRP A 106 -8.13 -3.25 15.56
CA TRP A 106 -9.53 -3.54 15.75
C TRP A 106 -10.03 -3.12 17.13
N ASN A 107 -9.29 -3.47 18.18
CA ASN A 107 -9.71 -3.19 19.56
C ASN A 107 -9.57 -1.71 19.91
N ARG A 108 -8.44 -1.08 19.63
CA ARG A 108 -8.15 0.30 20.05
C ARG A 108 -8.85 1.34 19.19
N ILE A 109 -8.79 1.17 17.87
CA ILE A 109 -9.29 2.17 16.91
C ILE A 109 -10.79 1.98 16.65
N ARG A 110 -11.21 0.73 16.40
CA ARG A 110 -12.60 0.47 16.04
C ARG A 110 -13.52 0.28 17.25
N VAL A 111 -13.22 -0.69 18.13
CA VAL A 111 -14.12 -1.05 19.24
C VAL A 111 -14.14 0.04 20.31
N GLN A 112 -12.99 0.49 20.76
CA GLN A 112 -12.88 1.52 21.80
C GLN A 112 -13.00 2.93 21.20
N GLY A 113 -12.34 3.20 20.07
CA GLY A 113 -12.31 4.52 19.45
C GLY A 113 -13.54 4.84 18.59
N GLY A 114 -14.32 3.85 18.15
CA GLY A 114 -15.54 4.06 17.38
C GLY A 114 -15.34 4.33 15.89
N ALA A 115 -14.12 4.19 15.36
CA ALA A 115 -13.86 4.29 13.92
C ALA A 115 -14.57 3.18 13.15
N TYR A 116 -15.02 3.47 11.93
CA TYR A 116 -15.67 2.47 11.07
C TYR A 116 -14.68 1.43 10.53
N GLY A 117 -13.44 1.83 10.26
CA GLY A 117 -12.39 0.94 9.79
C GLY A 117 -11.01 1.34 10.34
N ALA A 118 -10.11 0.34 10.38
CA ALA A 118 -8.74 0.50 10.80
C ALA A 118 -7.81 -0.37 9.93
N PHE A 119 -6.66 0.17 9.56
CA PHE A 119 -5.74 -0.45 8.61
C PHE A 119 -4.31 -0.44 9.15
N ALA A 120 -3.62 -1.55 8.96
CA ALA A 120 -2.18 -1.66 9.15
C ALA A 120 -1.60 -2.39 7.93
N VAL A 121 -0.78 -1.72 7.15
CA VAL A 121 -0.23 -2.25 5.90
C VAL A 121 1.29 -2.15 5.92
N PHE A 122 1.97 -3.25 5.67
CA PHE A 122 3.42 -3.34 5.53
C PHE A 122 3.74 -3.78 4.09
N GLY A 123 4.11 -2.81 3.25
CA GLY A 123 4.31 -3.05 1.82
C GLY A 123 5.74 -3.53 1.48
N ARG A 124 5.87 -4.36 0.45
CA ARG A 124 7.19 -4.79 -0.09
C ARG A 124 8.04 -3.62 -0.58
N SER A 125 7.41 -2.51 -0.98
CA SER A 125 8.09 -1.25 -1.32
C SER A 125 8.84 -0.63 -0.15
N GLY A 126 8.55 -1.05 1.08
CA GLY A 126 9.06 -0.49 2.32
C GLY A 126 8.07 0.43 3.02
N ASN A 127 7.01 0.84 2.35
CA ASN A 127 6.01 1.73 2.93
C ASN A 127 5.18 0.99 3.98
N VAL A 128 5.10 1.60 5.17
CA VAL A 128 4.16 1.23 6.22
C VAL A 128 3.12 2.32 6.33
N PHE A 129 1.89 1.89 6.45
CA PHE A 129 0.73 2.75 6.58
C PHE A 129 -0.19 2.21 7.70
N LEU A 130 -0.37 3.01 8.73
CA LEU A 130 -1.41 2.85 9.74
C LEU A 130 -2.49 3.88 9.44
N GLY A 131 -3.76 3.49 9.43
CA GLY A 131 -4.79 4.42 9.05
C GLY A 131 -6.15 4.09 9.63
N THR A 132 -7.00 5.12 9.75
CA THR A 132 -8.39 5.02 10.15
C THR A 132 -9.33 5.42 9.03
N TYR A 133 -10.55 4.93 9.11
CA TYR A 133 -11.61 5.24 8.16
C TYR A 133 -12.86 5.67 8.90
N ARG A 134 -13.36 6.87 8.60
CA ARG A 134 -14.55 7.47 9.24
C ARG A 134 -14.42 7.41 10.76
N ASP A 135 -13.36 8.02 11.27
CA ASP A 135 -12.95 8.04 12.66
C ASP A 135 -13.54 9.28 13.36
N PRO A 136 -14.20 9.16 14.52
CA PRO A 136 -14.60 10.32 15.30
C PRO A 136 -13.42 11.03 16.00
N ASN A 137 -12.27 10.34 16.13
CA ASN A 137 -11.09 10.81 16.84
C ASN A 137 -10.00 11.29 15.89
N LEU A 138 -9.04 12.06 16.43
CA LEU A 138 -7.84 12.49 15.72
C LEU A 138 -6.59 12.19 16.55
N ARG A 139 -6.35 12.92 17.62
CA ARG A 139 -5.18 12.76 18.50
C ARG A 139 -5.12 11.38 19.11
N GLU A 140 -6.23 10.90 19.62
CA GLU A 140 -6.32 9.59 20.25
C GLU A 140 -5.94 8.45 19.27
N SER A 141 -6.23 8.65 18.00
CA SER A 141 -5.86 7.66 16.96
C SER A 141 -4.38 7.74 16.61
N LEU A 142 -3.77 8.94 16.57
CA LEU A 142 -2.32 9.09 16.43
C LEU A 142 -1.58 8.49 17.62
N ASP A 143 -2.04 8.78 18.84
CA ASP A 143 -1.48 8.22 20.08
C ASP A 143 -1.57 6.68 20.10
N ALA A 144 -2.70 6.13 19.61
CA ALA A 144 -2.85 4.69 19.50
C ALA A 144 -1.86 4.07 18.51
N PHE A 145 -1.55 4.76 17.40
CA PHE A 145 -0.53 4.29 16.47
C PHE A 145 0.86 4.26 17.11
N ASP A 146 1.19 5.28 17.90
CA ASP A 146 2.48 5.37 18.59
C ASP A 146 2.63 4.31 19.69
N GLN A 147 1.55 3.99 20.39
CA GLN A 147 1.54 2.96 21.44
C GLN A 147 1.54 1.51 20.91
N MET A 148 1.34 1.30 19.61
CA MET A 148 1.25 -0.04 19.05
C MET A 148 2.53 -0.85 19.23
N ALA A 149 3.69 -0.22 19.10
CA ALA A 149 4.98 -0.89 19.27
C ALA A 149 5.14 -1.44 20.70
N ASP A 150 4.78 -0.65 21.71
CA ASP A 150 4.85 -1.07 23.12
C ASP A 150 3.97 -2.29 23.41
N TYR A 151 2.79 -2.32 22.79
CA TYR A 151 1.90 -3.48 22.90
C TYR A 151 2.54 -4.75 22.34
N TYR A 152 3.18 -4.69 21.17
CA TYR A 152 3.77 -5.86 20.52
C TYR A 152 5.17 -6.22 21.03
N ARG A 153 5.85 -5.38 21.78
CA ARG A 153 7.08 -5.76 22.50
C ARG A 153 6.89 -6.92 23.47
N GLN A 154 5.68 -7.06 24.00
CA GLN A 154 5.32 -8.12 24.93
C GLN A 154 4.53 -9.25 24.27
N PHE A 155 4.46 -9.26 22.93
CA PHE A 155 3.69 -10.24 22.20
C PHE A 155 4.27 -11.65 22.37
N ASP A 156 3.55 -12.51 23.05
CA ASP A 156 3.93 -13.88 23.32
C ASP A 156 2.71 -14.80 23.37
N PRO A 157 2.02 -15.01 22.22
CA PRO A 157 0.84 -15.85 22.14
C PRO A 157 1.20 -17.32 22.29
N GLU A 158 0.23 -18.14 22.67
CA GLU A 158 0.35 -19.60 22.58
C GLU A 158 0.62 -20.03 21.13
N GLU A 159 1.30 -21.17 20.95
CA GLU A 159 1.63 -21.74 19.63
C GLU A 159 0.39 -21.89 18.73
N LYS A 160 -0.72 -22.31 19.32
CA LYS A 160 -2.00 -22.44 18.60
C LYS A 160 -2.51 -21.11 18.06
N GLU A 161 -2.32 -20.03 18.78
CA GLU A 161 -2.74 -18.71 18.35
C GLU A 161 -1.82 -18.16 17.26
N MET A 162 -0.51 -18.29 17.45
CA MET A 162 0.46 -17.95 16.42
C MET A 162 0.19 -18.69 15.10
N SER A 163 -0.13 -19.99 15.17
CA SER A 163 -0.50 -20.81 14.02
C SER A 163 -1.74 -20.27 13.29
N LYS A 164 -2.74 -19.73 13.99
CA LYS A 164 -3.92 -19.12 13.35
C LYS A 164 -3.55 -17.91 12.52
N TYR A 165 -2.66 -17.04 13.01
CA TYR A 165 -2.21 -15.85 12.27
C TYR A 165 -1.43 -16.25 11.02
N ILE A 166 -0.54 -17.23 11.13
CA ILE A 166 0.23 -17.77 10.00
C ILE A 166 -0.73 -18.36 8.95
N ILE A 167 -1.66 -19.24 9.37
CA ILE A 167 -2.65 -19.85 8.47
C ILE A 167 -3.50 -18.76 7.79
N GLY A 168 -3.96 -17.76 8.55
CA GLY A 168 -4.73 -16.65 7.99
C GLY A 168 -3.96 -15.87 6.92
N THR A 169 -2.67 -15.67 7.11
CA THR A 169 -1.80 -14.99 6.14
C THR A 169 -1.56 -15.87 4.91
N ILE A 170 -1.26 -17.16 5.09
CA ILE A 170 -1.07 -18.11 3.99
C ILE A 170 -2.36 -18.27 3.17
N SER A 171 -3.53 -18.32 3.81
CA SER A 171 -4.81 -18.40 3.11
C SER A 171 -5.06 -17.23 2.17
N GLN A 172 -4.56 -16.05 2.50
CA GLN A 172 -4.61 -14.89 1.59
C GLN A 172 -3.66 -15.03 0.41
N LEU A 173 -2.44 -15.57 0.65
CA LEU A 173 -1.46 -15.81 -0.40
C LEU A 173 -1.89 -16.91 -1.37
N ASP A 174 -2.59 -17.91 -0.86
CA ASP A 174 -3.03 -19.11 -1.60
C ASP A 174 -4.50 -19.03 -2.05
N SER A 175 -5.08 -17.84 -2.08
CA SER A 175 -6.47 -17.67 -2.55
C SER A 175 -6.65 -18.28 -3.94
N PRO A 176 -7.74 -19.04 -4.17
CA PRO A 176 -8.04 -19.58 -5.49
C PRO A 176 -8.12 -18.50 -6.56
N LEU A 177 -7.41 -18.70 -7.67
CA LEU A 177 -7.32 -17.73 -8.74
C LEU A 177 -7.97 -18.26 -10.02
N THR A 178 -8.82 -17.47 -10.64
CA THR A 178 -9.29 -17.71 -12.02
C THR A 178 -8.13 -17.54 -13.01
N PRO A 179 -8.22 -18.08 -14.24
CA PRO A 179 -7.20 -17.89 -15.26
C PRO A 179 -6.86 -16.39 -15.49
N SER A 180 -7.88 -15.54 -15.57
CA SER A 180 -7.70 -14.08 -15.73
C SER A 180 -6.92 -13.46 -14.56
N MET A 181 -7.24 -13.84 -13.31
CA MET A 181 -6.51 -13.37 -12.12
C MET A 181 -5.05 -13.82 -12.14
N LYS A 182 -4.78 -15.07 -12.56
CA LYS A 182 -3.40 -15.58 -12.72
C LYS A 182 -2.63 -14.74 -13.73
N GLY A 183 -3.23 -14.41 -14.87
CA GLY A 183 -2.63 -13.55 -15.88
C GLY A 183 -2.32 -12.16 -15.36
N SER A 184 -3.27 -11.52 -14.68
CA SER A 184 -3.08 -10.18 -14.09
C SER A 184 -1.98 -10.16 -13.04
N ILE A 185 -1.92 -11.17 -12.17
CA ILE A 185 -0.87 -11.31 -11.16
C ILE A 185 0.50 -11.55 -11.82
N SER A 186 0.55 -12.39 -12.87
CA SER A 186 1.78 -12.66 -13.61
C SER A 186 2.31 -11.39 -14.26
N ALA A 187 1.45 -10.61 -14.93
CA ALA A 187 1.82 -9.33 -15.52
C ALA A 187 2.32 -8.32 -14.46
N SER A 188 1.64 -8.23 -13.33
CA SER A 188 2.06 -7.37 -12.22
C SER A 188 3.44 -7.77 -11.66
N ARG A 189 3.68 -9.06 -11.48
CA ARG A 189 4.99 -9.59 -11.02
C ARG A 189 6.10 -9.30 -12.03
N TYR A 190 5.80 -9.46 -13.32
CA TYR A 190 6.75 -9.14 -14.39
C TYR A 190 7.16 -7.65 -14.33
N ILE A 191 6.19 -6.74 -14.27
CA ILE A 191 6.44 -5.29 -14.18
C ILE A 191 7.20 -4.92 -12.91
N SER A 192 6.91 -5.60 -11.80
CA SER A 192 7.54 -5.33 -10.49
C SER A 192 8.85 -6.09 -10.27
N HIS A 193 9.32 -6.85 -11.27
CA HIS A 193 10.53 -7.68 -11.19
C HIS A 193 10.53 -8.66 -9.99
N ILE A 194 9.35 -9.25 -9.69
CA ILE A 194 9.20 -10.24 -8.62
C ILE A 194 9.40 -11.63 -9.22
N SER A 195 10.47 -12.31 -8.82
CA SER A 195 10.79 -13.65 -9.28
C SER A 195 10.00 -14.75 -8.56
N GLN A 196 10.04 -15.97 -9.07
CA GLN A 196 9.42 -17.12 -8.39
C GLN A 196 10.16 -17.44 -7.08
N GLU A 197 11.47 -17.23 -7.02
CA GLU A 197 12.28 -17.36 -5.82
C GLU A 197 11.85 -16.36 -4.74
N ASP A 198 11.53 -15.10 -5.12
CA ASP A 198 11.02 -14.09 -4.18
C ASP A 198 9.67 -14.50 -3.59
N ILE A 199 8.81 -15.12 -4.42
CA ILE A 199 7.51 -15.60 -3.98
C ILE A 199 7.67 -16.76 -2.99
N GLN A 200 8.52 -17.74 -3.34
CA GLN A 200 8.77 -18.89 -2.47
C GLN A 200 9.42 -18.47 -1.16
N LYS A 201 10.45 -17.61 -1.24
CA LYS A 201 11.11 -17.06 -0.06
C LYS A 201 10.11 -16.35 0.87
N ASN A 202 9.24 -15.49 0.31
CA ASN A 202 8.23 -14.81 1.12
C ASN A 202 7.28 -15.80 1.79
N ARG A 203 6.89 -16.86 1.09
CA ARG A 203 6.04 -17.92 1.63
C ARG A 203 6.72 -18.65 2.79
N ASP A 204 7.97 -19.01 2.61
CA ASP A 204 8.76 -19.69 3.65
C ASP A 204 8.94 -18.80 4.89
N GLU A 205 9.20 -17.52 4.69
CA GLU A 205 9.29 -16.54 5.78
C GLU A 205 7.96 -16.40 6.55
N VAL A 206 6.81 -16.40 5.85
CA VAL A 206 5.48 -16.38 6.49
C VAL A 206 5.29 -17.64 7.33
N LEU A 207 5.57 -18.83 6.76
CA LEU A 207 5.38 -20.12 7.44
C LEU A 207 6.28 -20.27 8.69
N ASN A 208 7.48 -19.68 8.65
CA ASN A 208 8.46 -19.75 9.73
C ASN A 208 8.40 -18.54 10.68
N THR A 209 7.33 -17.74 10.61
CA THR A 209 7.19 -16.58 11.49
C THR A 209 7.01 -16.99 12.94
N SER A 210 7.75 -16.37 13.84
CA SER A 210 7.72 -16.60 15.28
C SER A 210 7.33 -15.33 16.04
N SER A 211 6.89 -15.48 17.30
CA SER A 211 6.60 -14.34 18.20
C SER A 211 7.82 -13.45 18.41
N ARG A 212 9.04 -14.00 18.37
CA ARG A 212 10.26 -13.20 18.40
C ARG A 212 10.35 -12.22 17.23
N GLN A 213 10.09 -12.69 16.00
CA GLN A 213 10.11 -11.82 14.80
C GLN A 213 9.01 -10.76 14.85
N ILE A 214 7.85 -11.06 15.44
CA ILE A 214 6.80 -10.06 15.67
C ILE A 214 7.29 -8.95 16.60
N ARG A 215 8.01 -9.29 17.69
CA ARG A 215 8.62 -8.31 18.59
C ARG A 215 9.74 -7.49 17.90
N GLU A 216 10.54 -8.12 17.05
CA GLU A 216 11.57 -7.41 16.25
C GLU A 216 10.93 -6.41 15.26
N ILE A 217 9.79 -6.75 14.66
CA ILE A 217 9.04 -5.83 13.80
C ILE A 217 8.42 -4.67 14.60
N ALA A 218 8.03 -4.90 15.85
CA ALA A 218 7.56 -3.83 16.73
C ALA A 218 8.64 -2.75 16.95
N GLU A 219 9.93 -3.12 17.07
CA GLU A 219 11.02 -2.15 17.16
C GLU A 219 11.20 -1.34 15.88
N ILE A 220 11.00 -1.98 14.72
CA ILE A 220 11.02 -1.28 13.43
C ILE A 220 9.85 -0.30 13.35
N LEU A 221 8.68 -0.73 13.80
CA LEU A 221 7.47 0.13 13.86
C LEU A 221 7.69 1.33 14.77
N ASP A 222 8.24 1.13 15.95
CA ASP A 222 8.58 2.20 16.89
C ASP A 222 9.49 3.25 16.24
N ALA A 223 10.58 2.81 15.63
CA ALA A 223 11.51 3.69 14.93
C ALA A 223 10.85 4.46 13.78
N MET A 224 9.83 3.89 13.12
CA MET A 224 9.06 4.56 12.08
C MET A 224 8.07 5.58 12.66
N MET A 225 7.35 5.23 13.72
CA MET A 225 6.37 6.12 14.35
C MET A 225 7.04 7.36 14.93
N HIS A 226 8.24 7.24 15.48
CA HIS A 226 9.08 8.36 15.93
C HIS A 226 9.57 9.30 14.81
N LYS A 227 9.38 8.96 13.52
CA LYS A 227 9.58 9.92 12.42
C LYS A 227 8.46 10.93 12.31
N ASP A 228 7.35 10.67 12.98
CA ASP A 228 6.23 11.57 13.16
C ASP A 228 5.70 12.13 11.83
N LYS A 229 5.44 11.22 10.87
CA LYS A 229 4.91 11.56 9.54
C LYS A 229 3.48 11.09 9.41
N TYR A 230 2.56 12.05 9.36
CA TYR A 230 1.13 11.79 9.27
C TYR A 230 0.40 12.85 8.43
N CYS A 231 -0.77 12.49 7.98
CA CYS A 231 -1.72 13.36 7.31
C CYS A 231 -3.13 13.02 7.79
N VAL A 232 -3.94 14.04 8.00
CA VAL A 232 -5.32 13.89 8.43
C VAL A 232 -6.24 14.60 7.44
N LEU A 233 -7.19 13.87 6.86
CA LEU A 233 -8.28 14.43 6.09
C LEU A 233 -9.55 14.40 6.95
N GLY A 234 -10.24 15.51 7.16
CA GLY A 234 -11.45 15.44 7.98
C GLY A 234 -12.10 16.77 8.31
N ASN A 235 -12.82 16.75 9.42
CA ASN A 235 -13.60 17.88 9.89
C ASN A 235 -12.74 19.12 10.14
N GLU A 236 -13.09 20.23 9.49
CA GLU A 236 -12.33 21.48 9.57
C GLU A 236 -12.18 21.98 11.02
N ASN A 237 -13.24 21.92 11.84
CA ASN A 237 -13.20 22.41 13.21
C ASN A 237 -12.30 21.53 14.09
N ARG A 238 -12.43 20.20 13.98
CA ARG A 238 -11.60 19.26 14.74
C ARG A 238 -10.11 19.39 14.42
N ILE A 239 -9.78 19.55 13.13
CA ILE A 239 -8.38 19.75 12.71
C ILE A 239 -7.86 21.10 13.21
N LYS A 240 -8.68 22.14 13.20
CA LYS A 240 -8.30 23.47 13.71
C LYS A 240 -8.17 23.52 15.24
N GLU A 241 -8.94 22.72 15.98
CA GLU A 241 -8.78 22.58 17.43
C GLU A 241 -7.39 22.03 17.82
N GLU A 242 -6.75 21.30 16.90
CA GLU A 242 -5.45 20.64 17.09
C GLU A 242 -4.40 21.14 16.08
N THR A 243 -4.43 22.42 15.78
CA THR A 243 -3.55 23.08 14.78
C THR A 243 -2.06 22.83 15.03
N GLU A 244 -1.65 22.67 16.27
CA GLU A 244 -0.27 22.43 16.66
C GLU A 244 0.30 21.11 16.15
N LEU A 245 -0.57 20.17 15.76
CA LEU A 245 -0.15 18.89 15.14
C LEU A 245 0.36 19.09 13.70
N PHE A 246 -0.05 20.17 13.03
CA PHE A 246 0.13 20.32 11.59
C PHE A 246 1.11 21.42 11.25
N GLY A 247 1.99 21.13 10.32
CA GLY A 247 2.85 22.14 9.69
C GLY A 247 2.14 22.91 8.59
N GLU A 248 1.01 22.39 8.09
CA GLU A 248 0.19 23.02 7.06
C GLU A 248 -1.28 22.58 7.15
N LEU A 249 -2.19 23.55 6.94
CA LEU A 249 -3.62 23.29 6.83
C LEU A 249 -4.08 23.66 5.41
N VAL A 250 -4.70 22.71 4.71
CA VAL A 250 -5.13 22.85 3.32
C VAL A 250 -6.63 22.68 3.21
N LYS A 251 -7.34 23.62 2.61
CA LYS A 251 -8.75 23.43 2.25
C LYS A 251 -8.83 22.56 0.99
N VAL A 252 -9.56 21.46 1.07
CA VAL A 252 -9.74 20.51 -0.04
C VAL A 252 -10.83 21.00 -1.00
N PHE A 253 -11.81 21.70 -0.49
CA PHE A 253 -12.92 22.27 -1.27
C PHE A 253 -12.97 23.79 -1.08
N GLU A 254 -13.22 24.50 -2.18
CA GLU A 254 -13.50 25.93 -2.18
C GLU A 254 -14.94 26.24 -1.74
#